data_43b8c0e64671fe7de499ed44d94494c9
#
_entry.id   43b8c0e64671fe7de499ed44d94494c9
#
_cell.length_a   1.000
_cell.length_b   1.000
_cell.length_c   1.000
_cell.angle_alpha   90.00
_cell.angle_beta   90.00
_cell.angle_gamma   90.00
#
_symmetry.space_group_name_H-M   'P 1'
#
loop_
_entity.id
_entity.type
_entity.pdbx_description
1 polymer ?
#
loop_
_entity_poly.entity_id
_entity_poly.type
_entity_poly.pdbx_seq_one_letter_code
_entity_poly.pdbx_strand_id
1 'polypeptide(L)'
;DYDIISSDGISYEVGDNGYVLKVKDKGNIKVKLKEKLENKILFINLYGLKENSCKYDNITVKINNNKNLLTCKGWPYSNKNNTFRFTINDKVIEELNIELIEGTYYITDIDSYVLDYDWVDNIKDSFDIFNITTFKDNVIEGNIDVTKEDAYFVTSIPYDNGFTIKMDGKVIDYEEVNKGFVGFPIDKGKHEISIVYRAPWLKEGIIVSGLGFMLFGIVIIIEYRKKFIYKK
;
A
#
# COMPACT_ATOMS: atom_id res chain seq x y z
N ASP A 1 0.76 -13.66 -25.57
CA ASP A 1 1.19 -15.00 -25.99
C ASP A 1 2.67 -15.21 -25.71
N TYR A 2 3.05 -16.43 -25.28
CA TYR A 2 4.42 -16.77 -24.90
C TYR A 2 4.72 -18.25 -25.17
N ASP A 3 6.02 -18.57 -25.25
CA ASP A 3 6.53 -19.93 -25.30
C ASP A 3 7.48 -20.19 -24.11
N ILE A 4 7.37 -21.36 -23.48
CA ILE A 4 8.30 -21.77 -22.44
C ILE A 4 9.54 -22.33 -23.12
N ILE A 5 10.68 -21.63 -22.97
CA ILE A 5 11.96 -22.04 -23.59
C ILE A 5 12.62 -23.15 -22.77
N SER A 6 12.58 -23.02 -21.44
CA SER A 6 13.15 -24.01 -20.52
C SER A 6 12.44 -23.98 -19.17
N SER A 7 12.38 -25.15 -18.53
CA SER A 7 11.92 -25.30 -17.16
C SER A 7 12.84 -26.29 -16.46
N ASP A 8 13.41 -25.91 -15.33
CA ASP A 8 14.33 -26.72 -14.55
C ASP A 8 13.94 -26.69 -13.06
N GLY A 9 14.11 -27.82 -12.38
CA GLY A 9 13.87 -27.96 -10.94
C GLY A 9 12.40 -27.88 -10.51
N ILE A 10 11.43 -27.91 -11.46
CA ILE A 10 10.02 -27.73 -11.20
C ILE A 10 9.21 -28.90 -11.76
N SER A 11 8.34 -29.47 -10.94
CA SER A 11 7.24 -30.32 -11.39
C SER A 11 5.92 -29.60 -11.16
N TYR A 12 4.97 -29.77 -12.09
CA TYR A 12 3.67 -29.11 -11.98
C TYR A 12 2.52 -30.06 -12.25
N GLU A 13 1.41 -29.79 -11.62
CA GLU A 13 0.14 -30.47 -11.79
C GLU A 13 -0.93 -29.38 -12.07
N VAL A 14 -1.82 -29.67 -13.02
CA VAL A 14 -2.98 -28.81 -13.31
C VAL A 14 -4.19 -29.51 -12.73
N GLY A 15 -4.89 -28.89 -11.80
CA GLY A 15 -6.10 -29.38 -11.19
C GLY A 15 -7.30 -28.48 -11.48
N ASP A 16 -8.49 -28.90 -11.06
CA ASP A 16 -9.75 -28.14 -11.25
C ASP A 16 -9.72 -26.74 -10.61
N ASN A 17 -8.83 -26.52 -9.65
CA ASN A 17 -8.70 -25.27 -8.88
C ASN A 17 -7.40 -24.50 -9.16
N GLY A 18 -6.79 -24.71 -10.33
CA GLY A 18 -5.56 -23.99 -10.73
C GLY A 18 -4.32 -24.89 -10.82
N TYR A 19 -3.16 -24.31 -10.51
CA TYR A 19 -1.85 -24.92 -10.70
C TYR A 19 -1.20 -25.25 -9.36
N VAL A 20 -0.50 -26.39 -9.29
CA VAL A 20 0.36 -26.74 -8.16
C VAL A 20 1.77 -26.98 -8.70
N LEU A 21 2.72 -26.13 -8.30
CA LEU A 21 4.13 -26.28 -8.65
C LEU A 21 4.90 -26.79 -7.42
N LYS A 22 5.74 -27.79 -7.62
CA LYS A 22 6.62 -28.34 -6.58
C LYS A 22 8.08 -28.10 -6.98
N VAL A 23 8.80 -27.43 -6.12
CA VAL A 23 10.22 -27.09 -6.30
C VAL A 23 11.02 -27.72 -5.16
N LYS A 24 12.02 -28.55 -5.50
CA LYS A 24 12.81 -29.29 -4.51
C LYS A 24 13.96 -28.50 -3.91
N ASP A 25 14.56 -27.61 -4.67
CA ASP A 25 15.69 -26.76 -4.27
C ASP A 25 15.51 -25.37 -4.90
N LYS A 26 15.79 -25.26 -6.18
CA LYS A 26 15.57 -24.05 -6.98
C LYS A 26 14.87 -24.40 -8.26
N GLY A 27 13.89 -23.60 -8.62
CA GLY A 27 13.20 -23.70 -9.89
C GLY A 27 13.46 -22.47 -10.76
N ASN A 28 13.62 -22.72 -12.05
CA ASN A 28 13.77 -21.67 -13.04
C ASN A 28 12.90 -21.96 -14.25
N ILE A 29 12.13 -20.96 -14.70
CA ILE A 29 11.36 -21.01 -15.94
C ILE A 29 11.79 -19.83 -16.80
N LYS A 30 12.23 -20.10 -18.02
CA LYS A 30 12.43 -19.08 -19.03
C LYS A 30 11.28 -19.06 -20.00
N VAL A 31 10.69 -17.90 -20.16
CA VAL A 31 9.56 -17.65 -21.04
C VAL A 31 9.98 -16.64 -22.10
N LYS A 32 9.70 -16.92 -23.36
CA LYS A 32 9.88 -15.98 -24.46
C LYS A 32 8.52 -15.46 -24.90
N LEU A 33 8.39 -14.17 -25.01
CA LEU A 33 7.20 -13.54 -25.56
C LEU A 33 7.18 -13.74 -27.08
N LYS A 34 6.01 -14.03 -27.67
CA LYS A 34 5.85 -14.17 -29.12
C LYS A 34 6.08 -12.84 -29.83
N GLU A 35 5.72 -11.74 -29.16
CA GLU A 35 5.99 -10.38 -29.62
C GLU A 35 6.77 -9.65 -28.54
N LYS A 36 7.86 -8.98 -28.92
CA LYS A 36 8.60 -8.14 -27.99
C LYS A 36 7.76 -6.91 -27.63
N LEU A 37 7.80 -6.54 -26.36
CA LEU A 37 7.15 -5.33 -25.88
C LEU A 37 8.18 -4.21 -25.80
N GLU A 38 7.99 -3.16 -26.60
CA GLU A 38 8.82 -1.95 -26.59
C GLU A 38 7.99 -0.78 -26.04
N ASN A 39 8.58 0.02 -25.16
CA ASN A 39 7.91 1.17 -24.54
C ASN A 39 6.58 0.81 -23.85
N LYS A 40 6.55 -0.36 -23.21
CA LYS A 40 5.36 -0.92 -22.56
C LYS A 40 5.69 -1.40 -21.15
N ILE A 41 4.69 -1.39 -20.30
CA ILE A 41 4.74 -1.96 -18.95
C ILE A 41 3.94 -3.26 -18.97
N LEU A 42 4.57 -4.36 -18.55
CA LEU A 42 3.91 -5.65 -18.40
C LEU A 42 3.57 -5.89 -16.93
N PHE A 43 2.31 -6.14 -16.65
CA PHE A 43 1.80 -6.55 -15.34
C PHE A 43 1.50 -8.04 -15.36
N ILE A 44 1.92 -8.75 -14.30
CA ILE A 44 1.65 -10.17 -14.11
C ILE A 44 1.14 -10.36 -12.69
N ASN A 45 -0.01 -10.99 -12.52
CA ASN A 45 -0.60 -11.30 -11.24
C ASN A 45 -0.73 -12.81 -11.06
N LEU A 46 -0.29 -13.31 -9.90
CA LEU A 46 -0.47 -14.69 -9.46
C LEU A 46 -1.39 -14.71 -8.26
N TYR A 47 -2.53 -15.38 -8.35
CA TYR A 47 -3.56 -15.38 -7.32
C TYR A 47 -3.58 -16.68 -6.52
N GLY A 48 -4.09 -16.60 -5.30
CA GLY A 48 -4.42 -17.73 -4.45
C GLY A 48 -3.23 -18.47 -3.85
N LEU A 49 -2.07 -17.81 -3.76
CA LEU A 49 -0.89 -18.37 -3.11
C LEU A 49 -1.19 -18.72 -1.64
N LYS A 50 -0.72 -19.88 -1.20
CA LYS A 50 -0.91 -20.39 0.14
C LYS A 50 0.41 -20.41 0.90
N GLU A 51 0.35 -20.05 2.17
CA GLU A 51 1.50 -20.07 3.08
C GLU A 51 2.08 -21.49 3.20
N ASN A 52 3.41 -21.55 3.15
CA ASN A 52 4.14 -22.79 3.41
C ASN A 52 4.37 -22.99 4.91
N SER A 53 4.71 -24.21 5.33
CA SER A 53 5.19 -24.47 6.70
C SER A 53 6.51 -23.76 6.94
N CYS A 54 6.72 -23.18 8.13
CA CYS A 54 8.00 -22.53 8.47
C CYS A 54 9.19 -23.51 8.63
N LYS A 55 8.98 -24.80 8.41
CA LYS A 55 10.07 -25.75 8.17
C LYS A 55 10.77 -25.50 6.84
N TYR A 56 10.05 -24.91 5.90
CA TYR A 56 10.54 -24.46 4.59
C TYR A 56 10.56 -22.94 4.60
N ASP A 57 11.30 -22.33 3.69
CA ASP A 57 11.34 -20.88 3.53
C ASP A 57 9.97 -20.28 3.14
N ASN A 58 9.88 -18.95 3.16
CA ASN A 58 8.74 -18.23 2.64
C ASN A 58 8.48 -18.61 1.18
N ILE A 59 7.23 -18.61 0.75
CA ILE A 59 6.91 -18.72 -0.68
C ILE A 59 7.48 -17.49 -1.38
N THR A 60 8.37 -17.69 -2.32
CA THR A 60 9.06 -16.61 -3.02
C THR A 60 9.07 -16.85 -4.52
N VAL A 61 8.62 -15.85 -5.27
CA VAL A 61 8.72 -15.81 -6.73
C VAL A 61 9.47 -14.55 -7.13
N LYS A 62 10.44 -14.69 -8.03
CA LYS A 62 11.14 -13.58 -8.64
C LYS A 62 10.92 -13.65 -10.15
N ILE A 63 10.52 -12.55 -10.76
CA ILE A 63 10.43 -12.40 -12.22
C ILE A 63 11.39 -11.27 -12.62
N ASN A 64 12.42 -11.61 -13.38
CA ASN A 64 13.54 -10.71 -13.69
C ASN A 64 14.10 -10.09 -12.38
N ASN A 65 13.99 -8.77 -12.20
CA ASN A 65 14.49 -8.07 -11.01
C ASN A 65 13.41 -7.88 -9.92
N ASN A 66 12.16 -8.27 -10.18
CA ASN A 66 11.04 -8.07 -9.26
C ASN A 66 10.81 -9.32 -8.40
N LYS A 67 10.76 -9.16 -7.09
CA LYS A 67 10.58 -10.23 -6.12
C LYS A 67 9.32 -10.00 -5.28
N ASN A 68 8.50 -11.04 -5.15
CA ASN A 68 7.40 -11.11 -4.21
C ASN A 68 7.59 -12.28 -3.26
N LEU A 69 7.10 -12.14 -2.04
CA LEU A 69 7.12 -13.20 -1.04
C LEU A 69 5.82 -13.23 -0.21
N LEU A 70 5.45 -14.45 0.19
CA LEU A 70 4.43 -14.71 1.20
C LEU A 70 5.13 -15.40 2.37
N THR A 71 4.96 -14.82 3.57
CA THR A 71 5.57 -15.36 4.79
C THR A 71 5.03 -16.75 5.12
N CYS A 72 5.86 -17.59 5.74
CA CYS A 72 5.46 -18.94 6.14
C CYS A 72 4.35 -18.94 7.21
N LYS A 73 3.60 -20.02 7.25
CA LYS A 73 2.51 -20.22 8.21
C LYS A 73 3.04 -20.23 9.65
N GLY A 74 2.45 -19.40 10.50
CA GLY A 74 2.86 -19.28 11.91
C GLY A 74 3.95 -18.24 12.17
N TRP A 75 4.39 -17.50 11.15
CA TRP A 75 5.24 -16.33 11.36
C TRP A 75 4.48 -15.26 12.17
N PRO A 76 5.11 -14.66 13.21
CA PRO A 76 4.42 -13.71 14.11
C PRO A 76 3.83 -12.51 13.37
N TYR A 77 4.44 -12.12 12.26
CA TYR A 77 4.04 -10.97 11.43
C TYR A 77 3.80 -11.42 9.99
N SER A 78 2.78 -12.27 9.79
CA SER A 78 2.39 -12.70 8.45
C SER A 78 1.98 -11.50 7.60
N ASN A 79 2.58 -11.40 6.39
CA ASN A 79 2.24 -10.34 5.45
C ASN A 79 0.95 -10.60 4.67
N LYS A 80 0.39 -11.83 4.77
CA LYS A 80 -0.86 -12.25 4.10
C LYS A 80 -0.88 -11.94 2.60
N ASN A 81 0.29 -11.91 1.95
CA ASN A 81 0.42 -11.58 0.54
C ASN A 81 0.06 -12.80 -0.35
N ASN A 82 -1.22 -13.09 -0.47
CA ASN A 82 -1.76 -14.22 -1.24
C ASN A 82 -1.83 -13.94 -2.74
N THR A 83 -1.54 -12.72 -3.16
CA THR A 83 -1.55 -12.31 -4.57
C THR A 83 -0.24 -11.62 -4.89
N PHE A 84 0.58 -12.26 -5.70
CA PHE A 84 1.81 -11.63 -6.17
C PHE A 84 1.54 -10.79 -7.39
N ARG A 85 1.97 -9.53 -7.35
CA ARG A 85 1.87 -8.58 -8.46
C ARG A 85 3.26 -8.17 -8.90
N PHE A 86 3.55 -8.35 -10.17
CA PHE A 86 4.80 -7.98 -10.79
C PHE A 86 4.56 -6.89 -11.82
N THR A 87 5.43 -5.87 -11.80
CA THR A 87 5.45 -4.80 -12.78
C THR A 87 6.82 -4.84 -13.45
N ILE A 88 6.85 -5.13 -14.74
CA ILE A 88 8.07 -5.21 -15.53
C ILE A 88 8.04 -4.05 -16.51
N ASN A 89 9.04 -3.18 -16.39
CA ASN A 89 9.12 -1.92 -17.11
C ASN A 89 10.47 -1.71 -17.81
N ASP A 90 11.09 -2.81 -18.23
CA ASP A 90 12.28 -2.75 -19.05
C ASP A 90 11.93 -2.10 -20.41
N LYS A 91 12.87 -1.34 -20.99
CA LYS A 91 12.65 -0.68 -22.30
C LYS A 91 12.20 -1.62 -23.40
N VAL A 92 12.71 -2.84 -23.34
CA VAL A 92 12.35 -3.95 -24.25
C VAL A 92 12.19 -5.20 -23.41
N ILE A 93 11.03 -5.84 -23.49
CA ILE A 93 10.73 -7.10 -22.82
C ILE A 93 10.54 -8.17 -23.89
N GLU A 94 11.49 -9.09 -23.99
CA GLU A 94 11.45 -10.24 -24.93
C GLU A 94 11.38 -11.55 -24.16
N GLU A 95 12.04 -11.61 -23.00
CA GLU A 95 12.14 -12.82 -22.17
C GLU A 95 11.83 -12.50 -20.72
N LEU A 96 11.25 -13.48 -20.03
CA LEU A 96 11.04 -13.46 -18.60
C LEU A 96 11.79 -14.61 -17.97
N ASN A 97 12.56 -14.32 -16.94
CA ASN A 97 13.21 -15.31 -16.09
C ASN A 97 12.46 -15.40 -14.78
N ILE A 98 11.81 -16.53 -14.52
CA ILE A 98 11.01 -16.78 -13.32
C ILE A 98 11.79 -17.72 -12.41
N GLU A 99 12.18 -17.22 -11.26
CA GLU A 99 12.93 -17.97 -10.25
C GLU A 99 12.01 -18.27 -9.06
N LEU A 100 12.05 -19.54 -8.62
CA LEU A 100 11.34 -20.03 -7.44
C LEU A 100 12.33 -20.69 -6.49
N ILE A 101 12.09 -20.55 -5.20
CA ILE A 101 12.85 -21.28 -4.16
C ILE A 101 12.13 -22.58 -3.79
N GLU A 102 12.74 -23.42 -2.97
CA GLU A 102 12.14 -24.65 -2.47
C GLU A 102 10.75 -24.42 -1.88
N GLY A 103 9.78 -25.26 -2.26
CA GLY A 103 8.41 -25.16 -1.74
C GLY A 103 7.35 -25.70 -2.66
N THR A 104 6.10 -25.64 -2.19
CA THR A 104 4.91 -25.95 -2.98
C THR A 104 4.12 -24.67 -3.22
N TYR A 105 3.89 -24.35 -4.48
CA TYR A 105 3.18 -23.16 -4.92
C TYR A 105 1.80 -23.54 -5.41
N TYR A 106 0.78 -23.03 -4.72
CA TYR A 106 -0.60 -23.11 -5.15
C TYR A 106 -0.96 -21.81 -5.84
N ILE A 107 -1.43 -21.88 -7.07
CA ILE A 107 -1.80 -20.71 -7.87
C ILE A 107 -3.19 -20.99 -8.43
N THR A 108 -4.18 -20.21 -8.00
CA THR A 108 -5.56 -20.42 -8.46
C THR A 108 -5.81 -19.81 -9.83
N ASP A 109 -5.12 -18.71 -10.14
CA ASP A 109 -5.25 -18.01 -11.41
C ASP A 109 -4.00 -17.17 -11.71
N ILE A 110 -3.77 -16.92 -12.99
CA ILE A 110 -2.70 -16.08 -13.51
C ILE A 110 -3.30 -15.15 -14.56
N ASP A 111 -3.17 -13.84 -14.35
CA ASP A 111 -3.48 -12.88 -15.38
C ASP A 111 -2.29 -12.01 -15.76
N SER A 112 -2.35 -11.41 -16.92
CA SER A 112 -1.36 -10.45 -17.36
C SER A 112 -1.97 -9.44 -18.34
N TYR A 113 -1.50 -8.21 -18.25
CA TYR A 113 -1.90 -7.14 -19.17
C TYR A 113 -0.73 -6.20 -19.43
N VAL A 114 -0.84 -5.47 -20.51
CA VAL A 114 0.18 -4.55 -21.00
C VAL A 114 -0.39 -3.14 -21.05
N LEU A 115 0.41 -2.17 -20.62
CA LEU A 115 0.09 -0.75 -20.69
C LEU A 115 1.17 -0.01 -21.48
N ASP A 116 0.77 0.89 -22.34
CA ASP A 116 1.71 1.76 -23.05
C ASP A 116 2.22 2.87 -22.12
N TYR A 117 3.52 3.18 -22.17
CA TYR A 117 4.09 4.30 -21.43
C TYR A 117 3.45 5.64 -21.82
N ASP A 118 3.14 5.82 -23.10
CA ASP A 118 2.47 7.03 -23.57
C ASP A 118 1.12 7.26 -22.89
N TRP A 119 0.42 6.17 -22.52
CA TRP A 119 -0.82 6.29 -21.73
C TRP A 119 -0.55 6.87 -20.34
N VAL A 120 0.54 6.45 -19.68
CA VAL A 120 0.92 6.96 -18.35
C VAL A 120 1.29 8.44 -18.42
N ASP A 121 1.97 8.86 -19.45
CA ASP A 121 2.34 10.27 -19.63
C ASP A 121 1.10 11.13 -19.97
N ASN A 122 0.22 10.64 -20.83
CA ASN A 122 -1.01 11.33 -21.19
C ASN A 122 -2.03 11.42 -20.05
N ILE A 123 -2.02 10.46 -19.10
CA ILE A 123 -2.96 10.51 -17.97
C ILE A 123 -2.67 11.69 -17.04
N LYS A 124 -1.43 12.16 -16.97
CA LYS A 124 -1.06 13.32 -16.16
C LYS A 124 -1.81 14.58 -16.60
N ASP A 125 -2.00 14.73 -17.92
CA ASP A 125 -2.70 15.87 -18.51
C ASP A 125 -4.23 15.77 -18.33
N SER A 126 -4.72 14.63 -17.86
CA SER A 126 -6.14 14.41 -17.59
C SER A 126 -6.58 14.79 -16.16
N PHE A 127 -5.64 15.11 -15.29
CA PHE A 127 -5.92 15.54 -13.92
C PHE A 127 -5.79 17.05 -13.78
N ASP A 128 -6.73 17.64 -13.05
CA ASP A 128 -6.62 19.02 -12.61
C ASP A 128 -5.61 19.10 -11.46
N ILE A 129 -4.76 20.12 -11.49
CA ILE A 129 -3.63 20.24 -10.56
C ILE A 129 -4.05 21.03 -9.34
N PHE A 130 -3.87 20.44 -8.16
CA PHE A 130 -3.99 21.15 -6.89
C PHE A 130 -2.71 21.94 -6.60
N ASN A 131 -2.80 23.27 -6.63
CA ASN A 131 -1.70 24.16 -6.34
C ASN A 131 -1.61 24.39 -4.83
N ILE A 132 -0.64 23.76 -4.18
CA ILE A 132 -0.41 23.89 -2.74
C ILE A 132 0.20 25.27 -2.44
N THR A 133 -0.46 26.03 -1.59
CA THR A 133 -0.01 27.35 -1.11
C THR A 133 0.61 27.28 0.28
N THR A 134 0.10 26.37 1.12
CA THR A 134 0.60 26.10 2.46
C THR A 134 0.81 24.61 2.64
N PHE A 135 2.02 24.22 3.05
CA PHE A 135 2.33 22.85 3.49
C PHE A 135 3.17 22.96 4.75
N LYS A 136 2.52 22.89 5.90
CA LYS A 136 3.19 23.09 7.18
C LYS A 136 2.56 22.26 8.28
N ASP A 137 3.39 21.50 9.02
CA ASP A 137 2.99 20.67 10.15
C ASP A 137 1.77 19.78 9.83
N ASN A 138 0.61 20.16 10.33
CA ASN A 138 -0.66 19.45 10.19
C ASN A 138 -1.66 20.18 9.27
N VAL A 139 -1.20 21.10 8.43
CA VAL A 139 -2.04 21.92 7.56
C VAL A 139 -1.56 21.85 6.12
N ILE A 140 -2.47 21.59 5.21
CA ILE A 140 -2.29 21.68 3.76
C ILE A 140 -3.37 22.59 3.21
N GLU A 141 -2.97 23.66 2.53
CA GLU A 141 -3.90 24.57 1.86
C GLU A 141 -3.49 24.79 0.42
N GLY A 142 -4.46 25.04 -0.41
CA GLY A 142 -4.22 25.31 -1.82
C GLY A 142 -5.48 25.62 -2.58
N ASN A 143 -5.31 25.76 -3.88
CA ASN A 143 -6.39 25.99 -4.82
C ASN A 143 -6.34 25.03 -6.00
N ILE A 144 -7.51 24.77 -6.57
CA ILE A 144 -7.68 23.94 -7.75
C ILE A 144 -8.73 24.57 -8.67
N ASP A 145 -8.52 24.45 -9.99
CA ASP A 145 -9.53 24.79 -11.00
C ASP A 145 -10.02 23.48 -11.64
N VAL A 146 -11.19 23.02 -11.19
CA VAL A 146 -11.78 21.75 -11.61
C VAL A 146 -12.48 21.93 -12.95
N THR A 147 -12.03 21.21 -13.96
CA THR A 147 -12.51 21.36 -15.35
C THR A 147 -13.68 20.45 -15.69
N LYS A 148 -13.89 19.35 -14.93
CA LYS A 148 -14.89 18.32 -15.22
C LYS A 148 -16.04 18.36 -14.21
N GLU A 149 -17.23 18.00 -14.68
CA GLU A 149 -18.39 17.70 -13.79
C GLU A 149 -18.15 16.36 -13.09
N ASP A 150 -18.82 16.15 -11.96
CA ASP A 150 -18.77 14.92 -11.17
C ASP A 150 -17.32 14.47 -10.82
N ALA A 151 -16.46 15.44 -10.54
CA ALA A 151 -15.07 15.20 -10.23
C ALA A 151 -14.87 14.74 -8.78
N TYR A 152 -13.73 14.10 -8.54
CA TYR A 152 -13.34 13.63 -7.21
C TYR A 152 -11.94 14.11 -6.87
N PHE A 153 -11.80 14.77 -5.72
CA PHE A 153 -10.48 15.12 -5.19
C PHE A 153 -9.90 13.92 -4.45
N VAL A 154 -8.77 13.43 -4.92
CA VAL A 154 -8.11 12.25 -4.37
C VAL A 154 -6.72 12.61 -3.91
N THR A 155 -6.35 12.20 -2.71
CA THR A 155 -5.02 12.43 -2.15
C THR A 155 -4.23 11.14 -2.02
N SER A 156 -2.94 11.24 -1.76
CA SER A 156 -2.09 10.16 -1.25
C SER A 156 -1.92 10.19 0.28
N ILE A 157 -2.77 10.95 0.97
CA ILE A 157 -2.76 11.06 2.44
C ILE A 157 -3.52 9.86 3.00
N PRO A 158 -2.96 9.06 3.91
CA PRO A 158 -3.66 7.96 4.56
C PRO A 158 -4.95 8.44 5.25
N TYR A 159 -6.02 7.66 5.08
CA TYR A 159 -7.31 7.96 5.70
C TYR A 159 -7.23 7.86 7.23
N ASP A 160 -7.76 8.86 7.92
CA ASP A 160 -7.95 8.90 9.37
C ASP A 160 -9.12 9.82 9.71
N ASN A 161 -9.78 9.57 10.83
CA ASN A 161 -10.92 10.38 11.30
C ASN A 161 -10.52 11.73 11.91
N GLY A 162 -9.23 12.01 12.00
CA GLY A 162 -8.70 13.26 12.57
C GLY A 162 -8.64 14.43 11.61
N PHE A 163 -9.03 14.25 10.36
CA PHE A 163 -9.04 15.35 9.40
C PHE A 163 -10.26 16.25 9.55
N THR A 164 -10.04 17.52 9.30
CA THR A 164 -11.07 18.53 9.05
C THR A 164 -10.77 19.15 7.71
N ILE A 165 -11.64 18.91 6.74
CA ILE A 165 -11.48 19.43 5.38
C ILE A 165 -12.47 20.57 5.16
N LYS A 166 -11.96 21.67 4.62
CA LYS A 166 -12.79 22.81 4.20
C LYS A 166 -12.62 23.04 2.72
N MET A 167 -13.72 23.28 2.04
CA MET A 167 -13.79 23.73 0.67
C MET A 167 -14.52 25.07 0.64
N ASP A 168 -13.88 26.10 0.14
CA ASP A 168 -14.39 27.48 0.09
C ASP A 168 -14.85 27.99 1.48
N GLY A 169 -14.05 27.67 2.51
CA GLY A 169 -14.30 28.02 3.90
C GLY A 169 -15.34 27.17 4.64
N LYS A 170 -16.07 26.29 3.97
CA LYS A 170 -17.07 25.40 4.56
C LYS A 170 -16.49 24.03 4.85
N VAL A 171 -16.81 23.47 6.02
CA VAL A 171 -16.43 22.08 6.35
C VAL A 171 -17.24 21.14 5.46
N ILE A 172 -16.55 20.16 4.87
CA ILE A 172 -17.13 19.12 4.04
C ILE A 172 -16.82 17.73 4.61
N ASP A 173 -17.64 16.75 4.24
CA ASP A 173 -17.37 15.34 4.53
C ASP A 173 -16.32 14.81 3.56
N TYR A 174 -15.59 13.79 4.01
CA TYR A 174 -14.60 13.07 3.23
C TYR A 174 -14.70 11.58 3.51
N GLU A 175 -14.15 10.77 2.62
CA GLU A 175 -14.23 9.32 2.71
C GLU A 175 -12.92 8.63 2.37
N GLU A 176 -12.87 7.34 2.64
CA GLU A 176 -11.75 6.49 2.25
C GLU A 176 -11.86 6.10 0.78
N VAL A 177 -10.87 6.51 -0.01
CA VAL A 177 -10.76 6.19 -1.43
C VAL A 177 -9.53 5.34 -1.70
N ASN A 178 -9.50 4.60 -2.81
CA ASN A 178 -8.36 3.78 -3.23
C ASN A 178 -7.79 2.88 -2.12
N LYS A 179 -8.69 2.36 -1.24
CA LYS A 179 -8.35 1.43 -0.14
C LYS A 179 -7.42 2.00 0.94
N GLY A 180 -7.46 3.27 1.19
CA GLY A 180 -6.70 3.81 2.31
C GLY A 180 -6.33 5.28 2.25
N PHE A 181 -6.85 6.05 1.30
CA PHE A 181 -6.52 7.47 1.16
C PHE A 181 -7.73 8.37 1.37
N VAL A 182 -7.47 9.62 1.71
CA VAL A 182 -8.51 10.64 1.84
C VAL A 182 -8.97 11.12 0.47
N GLY A 183 -10.29 11.17 0.26
CA GLY A 183 -10.91 11.78 -0.92
C GLY A 183 -12.29 12.35 -0.62
N PHE A 184 -12.80 13.19 -1.54
CA PHE A 184 -14.11 13.80 -1.44
C PHE A 184 -14.59 14.26 -2.83
N PRO A 185 -15.91 14.32 -3.06
CA PRO A 185 -16.48 14.87 -4.28
C PRO A 185 -16.19 16.38 -4.36
N ILE A 186 -15.98 16.86 -5.58
CA ILE A 186 -15.70 18.27 -5.85
C ILE A 186 -16.41 18.70 -7.13
N ASP A 187 -17.11 19.82 -7.08
CA ASP A 187 -17.80 20.36 -8.23
C ASP A 187 -16.83 21.02 -9.20
N LYS A 188 -17.30 21.24 -10.44
CA LYS A 188 -16.55 22.01 -11.43
C LYS A 188 -16.44 23.47 -11.00
N GLY A 189 -15.25 24.03 -11.12
CA GLY A 189 -14.97 25.43 -10.78
C GLY A 189 -13.68 25.63 -10.01
N LYS A 190 -13.48 26.83 -9.54
CA LYS A 190 -12.33 27.20 -8.71
C LYS A 190 -12.65 27.04 -7.24
N HIS A 191 -11.81 26.28 -6.55
CA HIS A 191 -12.01 25.98 -5.13
C HIS A 191 -10.73 26.26 -4.33
N GLU A 192 -10.93 26.75 -3.11
CA GLU A 192 -9.93 26.82 -2.08
C GLU A 192 -10.12 25.65 -1.10
N ILE A 193 -9.08 24.84 -0.92
CA ILE A 193 -9.14 23.65 -0.07
C ILE A 193 -8.16 23.82 1.08
N SER A 194 -8.65 23.54 2.30
CA SER A 194 -7.83 23.46 3.52
C SER A 194 -8.05 22.12 4.19
N ILE A 195 -6.97 21.35 4.38
CA ILE A 195 -6.94 20.05 5.03
C ILE A 195 -6.13 20.20 6.32
N VAL A 196 -6.78 20.01 7.46
CA VAL A 196 -6.15 20.13 8.78
C VAL A 196 -6.27 18.80 9.51
N TYR A 197 -5.16 18.26 9.99
CA TYR A 197 -5.16 17.05 10.80
C TYR A 197 -5.03 17.35 12.28
N ARG A 198 -5.81 16.67 13.10
CA ARG A 198 -5.65 16.62 14.56
C ARG A 198 -5.87 15.18 15.01
N ALA A 199 -4.88 14.63 15.69
CA ALA A 199 -4.97 13.27 16.19
C ALA A 199 -6.25 13.09 17.04
N PRO A 200 -7.07 12.06 16.77
CA PRO A 200 -8.22 11.72 17.60
C PRO A 200 -7.81 11.55 19.06
N TRP A 201 -8.68 11.98 19.98
CA TRP A 201 -8.49 11.88 21.43
C TRP A 201 -7.30 12.70 21.98
N LEU A 202 -6.65 13.55 21.20
CA LEU A 202 -5.52 14.36 21.68
C LEU A 202 -5.94 15.30 22.82
N LYS A 203 -7.09 15.95 22.73
CA LYS A 203 -7.59 16.86 23.76
C LYS A 203 -7.88 16.11 25.05
N GLU A 204 -8.56 14.98 24.95
CA GLU A 204 -8.92 14.12 26.08
C GLU A 204 -7.67 13.57 26.76
N GLY A 205 -6.68 13.13 25.98
CA GLY A 205 -5.38 12.68 26.47
C GLY A 205 -4.62 13.78 27.24
N ILE A 206 -4.62 15.01 26.76
CA ILE A 206 -3.99 16.15 27.44
C ILE A 206 -4.69 16.42 28.79
N ILE A 207 -6.04 16.40 28.81
CA ILE A 207 -6.81 16.63 30.07
C ILE A 207 -6.49 15.53 31.09
N VAL A 208 -6.55 14.26 30.70
CA VAL A 208 -6.27 13.12 31.59
C VAL A 208 -4.84 13.17 32.11
N SER A 209 -3.88 13.48 31.25
CA SER A 209 -2.48 13.63 31.63
C SER A 209 -2.29 14.78 32.64
N GLY A 210 -2.93 15.92 32.40
CA GLY A 210 -2.91 17.07 33.31
C GLY A 210 -3.47 16.73 34.70
N LEU A 211 -4.59 16.00 34.75
CA LEU A 211 -5.17 15.52 36.02
C LEU A 211 -4.22 14.53 36.72
N GLY A 212 -3.60 13.62 35.98
CA GLY A 212 -2.59 12.68 36.50
C GLY A 212 -1.40 13.39 37.13
N PHE A 213 -0.84 14.41 36.48
CA PHE A 213 0.24 15.22 37.02
C PHE A 213 -0.17 16.00 38.28
N MET A 214 -1.39 16.53 38.29
CA MET A 214 -1.92 17.24 39.46
C MET A 214 -2.05 16.29 40.68
N LEU A 215 -2.63 15.09 40.50
CA LEU A 215 -2.73 14.09 41.55
C LEU A 215 -1.35 13.66 42.06
N PHE A 216 -0.40 13.43 41.14
CA PHE A 216 0.97 13.10 41.52
C PHE A 216 1.63 14.18 42.39
N GLY A 217 1.44 15.46 41.98
CA GLY A 217 1.89 16.60 42.77
C GLY A 217 1.31 16.65 44.18
N ILE A 218 0.00 16.35 44.32
CA ILE A 218 -0.68 16.27 45.64
C ILE A 218 -0.05 15.17 46.53
N VAL A 219 0.19 13.99 45.96
CA VAL A 219 0.82 12.88 46.68
C VAL A 219 2.21 13.28 47.20
N ILE A 220 3.03 13.92 46.35
CA ILE A 220 4.36 14.41 46.72
C ILE A 220 4.26 15.41 47.90
N ILE A 221 3.33 16.36 47.83
CA ILE A 221 3.13 17.36 48.88
C ILE A 221 2.72 16.70 50.19
N ILE A 222 1.82 15.73 50.13
CA ILE A 222 1.38 14.98 51.34
C ILE A 222 2.54 14.21 51.95
N GLU A 223 3.32 13.50 51.13
CA GLU A 223 4.51 12.75 51.59
C GLU A 223 5.56 13.67 52.19
N TYR A 224 5.81 14.81 51.60
CA TYR A 224 6.76 15.81 52.08
C TYR A 224 6.29 16.38 53.44
N ARG A 225 5.00 16.72 53.56
CA ARG A 225 4.44 17.19 54.88
C ARG A 225 4.53 16.16 55.95
N LYS A 226 4.23 14.87 55.68
CA LYS A 226 4.37 13.78 56.64
C LYS A 226 5.81 13.70 57.16
N LYS A 227 6.80 13.70 56.27
CA LYS A 227 8.23 13.68 56.68
C LYS A 227 8.62 14.83 57.59
N PHE A 228 8.01 16.00 57.41
CA PHE A 228 8.28 17.19 58.21
C PHE A 228 7.65 17.11 59.63
N ILE A 229 6.48 16.50 59.72
CA ILE A 229 5.75 16.31 61.00
C ILE A 229 6.42 15.26 61.91
N TYR A 230 6.95 14.17 61.28
CA TYR A 230 7.64 13.10 62.03
C TYR A 230 9.11 13.41 62.42
N LYS A 231 9.64 14.57 62.02
CA LYS A 231 11.00 15.03 62.38
C LYS A 231 11.00 16.01 63.53
N LYS A 232 9.86 16.36 64.11
CA LYS A 232 9.71 17.05 65.38
C LYS A 232 9.34 16.06 66.49
#